data_1191d4f142a40d5adbd41eaab08914db
#
_entry.id   1191d4f142a40d5adbd41eaab08914db
#
_cell.length_a   1.000
_cell.length_b   1.000
_cell.length_c   1.000
_cell.angle_alpha   90.00
_cell.angle_beta   90.00
_cell.angle_gamma   90.00
#
_symmetry.space_group_name_H-M   'P 1'
#
loop_
_entity.id
_entity.type
_entity.pdbx_description
1 polymer ?
#
loop_
_entity_poly.entity_id
_entity_poly.type
_entity_poly.pdbx_seq_one_letter_code
_entity_poly.pdbx_strand_id
1 'polypeptide(L)'
;MAADLDLSLADAKAPGLELRQADILAGPVPPGGFDLVTCRAVLHHVADAEAAVANLIASARPGGTILLIEPDFLPVTVAEPAEIRDFWMGWLAWSRQQGIDYFLGRRLPGMLSRQGLADVAATAETALYNGGSPWALYWQQTVIELRPRLEDSGKLGPSSIDAFLARCADPAWWTQTIAFTAVHGRAPAAD
;
A
#
# COMPACT_ATOMS: atom_id res chain seq x y z
N MET A 1 13.40 7.17 -13.81
CA MET A 1 14.13 6.89 -12.55
C MET A 1 13.20 6.15 -11.60
N ALA A 2 13.69 5.20 -10.85
CA ALA A 2 13.02 4.63 -9.69
C ALA A 2 13.92 4.79 -8.46
N ALA A 3 13.30 5.03 -7.29
CA ALA A 3 14.02 5.21 -6.04
C ALA A 3 13.43 4.29 -4.96
N ASP A 4 14.29 3.73 -4.13
CA ASP A 4 13.92 2.91 -2.99
C ASP A 4 14.95 3.10 -1.87
N LEU A 5 14.56 2.81 -0.63
CA LEU A 5 15.45 2.81 0.51
C LEU A 5 16.47 1.65 0.43
N ASP A 6 16.05 0.51 -0.11
CA ASP A 6 16.88 -0.69 -0.30
C ASP A 6 16.79 -1.20 -1.74
N LEU A 7 17.90 -1.16 -2.46
CA LEU A 7 18.00 -1.62 -3.84
C LEU A 7 18.39 -3.11 -3.98
N SER A 8 18.51 -3.85 -2.89
CA SER A 8 18.97 -5.25 -2.92
C SER A 8 18.07 -6.18 -3.75
N LEU A 9 16.78 -5.85 -3.85
CA LEU A 9 15.79 -6.60 -4.63
C LEU A 9 15.48 -5.95 -5.99
N ALA A 10 16.12 -4.82 -6.34
CA ALA A 10 15.83 -4.12 -7.57
C ALA A 10 16.52 -4.78 -8.78
N ASP A 11 15.76 -5.05 -9.85
CA ASP A 11 16.32 -5.50 -11.12
C ASP A 11 16.60 -4.32 -12.05
N ALA A 12 17.87 -3.94 -12.15
CA ALA A 12 18.35 -2.79 -12.95
C ALA A 12 18.38 -3.05 -14.47
N LYS A 13 17.89 -4.20 -14.95
CA LYS A 13 18.07 -4.63 -16.37
C LYS A 13 17.12 -3.95 -17.35
N ALA A 14 16.12 -3.17 -16.88
CA ALA A 14 15.21 -2.48 -17.76
C ALA A 14 15.93 -1.32 -18.49
N PRO A 15 15.97 -1.29 -19.85
CA PRO A 15 16.59 -0.20 -20.58
C PRO A 15 15.97 1.16 -20.21
N GLY A 16 16.81 2.16 -19.95
CA GLY A 16 16.37 3.51 -19.58
C GLY A 16 15.93 3.67 -18.13
N LEU A 17 16.02 2.63 -17.30
CA LEU A 17 15.77 2.71 -15.88
C LEU A 17 17.04 3.16 -15.13
N GLU A 18 16.95 4.30 -14.46
CA GLU A 18 17.92 4.73 -13.46
C GLU A 18 17.40 4.31 -12.08
N LEU A 19 18.19 3.56 -11.31
CA LEU A 19 17.90 3.22 -9.93
C LEU A 19 18.68 4.13 -8.99
N ARG A 20 18.02 4.63 -7.94
CA ARG A 20 18.63 5.48 -6.92
C ARG A 20 18.23 5.01 -5.53
N GLN A 21 19.22 4.79 -4.67
CA GLN A 21 18.93 4.60 -3.26
C GLN A 21 18.59 5.95 -2.62
N ALA A 22 17.40 6.05 -2.03
CA ALA A 22 16.93 7.28 -1.40
C ALA A 22 15.88 6.99 -0.33
N ASP A 23 15.93 7.77 0.75
CA ASP A 23 14.88 7.82 1.76
C ASP A 23 13.85 8.90 1.37
N ILE A 24 12.60 8.50 1.22
CA ILE A 24 11.49 9.40 0.88
C ILE A 24 11.27 10.50 1.93
N LEU A 25 11.73 10.29 3.17
CA LEU A 25 11.65 11.29 4.25
C LEU A 25 12.84 12.27 4.24
N ALA A 26 13.96 11.92 3.59
CA ALA A 26 15.14 12.78 3.57
C ALA A 26 15.00 14.01 2.63
N GLY A 27 14.03 13.98 1.71
CA GLY A 27 13.78 15.08 0.78
C GLY A 27 13.35 14.61 -0.62
N PRO A 28 13.08 15.55 -1.53
CA PRO A 28 12.70 15.25 -2.91
C PRO A 28 13.85 14.63 -3.71
N VAL A 29 13.53 13.77 -4.71
CA VAL A 29 14.52 13.02 -5.48
C VAL A 29 14.25 13.11 -6.99
N PRO A 30 15.03 13.85 -7.78
CA PRO A 30 15.58 15.19 -7.53
C PRO A 30 14.44 16.22 -7.45
N PRO A 31 14.68 17.42 -6.89
CA PRO A 31 13.61 18.41 -6.77
C PRO A 31 13.22 18.95 -8.15
N GLY A 32 11.89 19.08 -8.39
CA GLY A 32 11.32 19.77 -9.55
C GLY A 32 11.56 19.14 -10.92
N GLY A 33 11.91 17.85 -10.99
CA GLY A 33 12.44 17.24 -12.22
C GLY A 33 11.46 16.41 -13.06
N PHE A 34 10.34 15.94 -12.53
CA PHE A 34 9.53 14.91 -13.19
C PHE A 34 8.18 15.40 -13.68
N ASP A 35 7.76 14.94 -14.88
CA ASP A 35 6.40 15.13 -15.41
C ASP A 35 5.38 14.30 -14.65
N LEU A 36 5.79 13.12 -14.19
CA LEU A 36 5.00 12.18 -13.39
C LEU A 36 5.84 11.66 -12.24
N VAL A 37 5.30 11.79 -11.03
CA VAL A 37 5.82 11.13 -9.83
C VAL A 37 4.79 10.12 -9.35
N THR A 38 5.19 8.88 -9.19
CA THR A 38 4.29 7.81 -8.71
C THR A 38 4.89 7.10 -7.51
N CYS A 39 4.00 6.74 -6.55
CA CYS A 39 4.35 5.92 -5.41
C CYS A 39 3.25 4.88 -5.19
N ARG A 40 3.64 3.61 -5.03
CA ARG A 40 2.67 2.53 -4.88
C ARG A 40 3.06 1.61 -3.73
N ALA A 41 2.13 1.42 -2.80
CA ALA A 41 2.26 0.50 -1.67
C ALA A 41 3.54 0.71 -0.82
N VAL A 42 3.88 1.99 -0.57
CA VAL A 42 5.05 2.41 0.22
C VAL A 42 4.63 3.29 1.40
N LEU A 43 3.75 4.27 1.17
CA LEU A 43 3.46 5.31 2.16
C LEU A 43 2.82 4.77 3.44
N HIS A 44 2.08 3.67 3.37
CA HIS A 44 1.50 3.04 4.55
C HIS A 44 2.54 2.41 5.50
N HIS A 45 3.79 2.25 5.05
CA HIS A 45 4.93 1.84 5.88
C HIS A 45 5.74 3.01 6.44
N VAL A 46 5.46 4.25 6.00
CA VAL A 46 6.28 5.41 6.34
C VAL A 46 5.72 6.09 7.58
N ALA A 47 6.59 6.41 8.54
CA ALA A 47 6.20 6.99 9.82
C ALA A 47 5.50 8.36 9.68
N ASP A 48 5.93 9.17 8.71
CA ASP A 48 5.33 10.48 8.39
C ASP A 48 4.94 10.52 6.91
N ALA A 49 3.74 10.02 6.62
CA ALA A 49 3.20 9.99 5.27
C ALA A 49 2.94 11.40 4.69
N GLU A 50 2.61 12.41 5.53
CA GLU A 50 2.42 13.79 5.08
C GLU A 50 3.74 14.38 4.57
N ALA A 51 4.85 14.21 5.31
CA ALA A 51 6.17 14.66 4.88
C ALA A 51 6.63 13.92 3.61
N ALA A 52 6.40 12.60 3.53
CA ALA A 52 6.75 11.82 2.33
C ALA A 52 5.97 12.31 1.10
N VAL A 53 4.67 12.59 1.23
CA VAL A 53 3.84 13.14 0.15
C VAL A 53 4.36 14.52 -0.27
N ALA A 54 4.74 15.39 0.67
CA ALA A 54 5.33 16.69 0.35
C ALA A 54 6.62 16.56 -0.49
N ASN A 55 7.49 15.60 -0.15
CA ASN A 55 8.71 15.32 -0.88
C ASN A 55 8.43 14.75 -2.29
N LEU A 56 7.41 13.91 -2.44
CA LEU A 56 6.96 13.43 -3.76
C LEU A 56 6.45 14.59 -4.63
N ILE A 57 5.65 15.50 -4.06
CA ILE A 57 5.16 16.68 -4.76
C ILE A 57 6.32 17.57 -5.19
N ALA A 58 7.29 17.82 -4.31
CA ALA A 58 8.47 18.61 -4.61
C ALA A 58 9.40 17.97 -5.66
N SER A 59 9.28 16.67 -5.90
CA SER A 59 10.00 15.97 -6.97
C SER A 59 9.39 16.21 -8.35
N ALA A 60 8.11 16.58 -8.43
CA ALA A 60 7.46 16.91 -9.68
C ALA A 60 7.84 18.33 -10.16
N ARG A 61 7.88 18.53 -11.48
CA ARG A 61 7.95 19.89 -12.03
C ARG A 61 6.63 20.63 -11.78
N PRO A 62 6.63 21.98 -11.83
CA PRO A 62 5.38 22.75 -11.81
C PRO A 62 4.38 22.23 -12.85
N GLY A 63 3.13 21.99 -12.42
CA GLY A 63 2.08 21.38 -13.24
C GLY A 63 2.28 19.89 -13.56
N GLY A 64 3.31 19.24 -13.03
CA GLY A 64 3.51 17.79 -13.13
C GLY A 64 2.45 17.00 -12.37
N THR A 65 2.30 15.73 -12.72
CA THR A 65 1.28 14.84 -12.12
C THR A 65 1.87 14.02 -10.97
N ILE A 66 1.13 13.94 -9.88
CA ILE A 66 1.38 13.01 -8.76
C ILE A 66 0.35 11.90 -8.86
N LEU A 67 0.78 10.64 -8.78
CA LEU A 67 -0.08 9.46 -8.71
C LEU A 67 0.34 8.58 -7.54
N LEU A 68 -0.53 8.46 -6.55
CA LEU A 68 -0.32 7.63 -5.37
C LEU A 68 -1.31 6.47 -5.37
N ILE A 69 -0.83 5.26 -5.06
CA ILE A 69 -1.66 4.05 -5.00
C ILE A 69 -1.35 3.34 -3.70
N GLU A 70 -2.31 3.34 -2.77
CA GLU A 70 -2.12 2.74 -1.43
C GLU A 70 -3.26 1.80 -1.06
N PRO A 71 -2.97 0.76 -0.26
CA PRO A 71 -4.00 -0.16 0.20
C PRO A 71 -4.97 0.52 1.18
N ASP A 72 -6.19 0.00 1.19
CA ASP A 72 -7.21 0.28 2.17
C ASP A 72 -7.87 -1.03 2.63
N PHE A 73 -7.72 -1.36 3.89
CA PHE A 73 -8.19 -2.62 4.48
C PHE A 73 -9.64 -2.56 4.96
N LEU A 74 -10.41 -1.50 4.65
CA LEU A 74 -11.82 -1.44 5.07
C LEU A 74 -12.64 -2.65 4.60
N PRO A 75 -12.53 -3.11 3.33
CA PRO A 75 -13.36 -4.22 2.89
C PRO A 75 -13.20 -5.48 3.74
N VAL A 76 -12.00 -5.80 4.17
CA VAL A 76 -11.73 -7.01 4.96
C VAL A 76 -12.19 -6.90 6.43
N THR A 77 -12.51 -5.71 6.93
CA THR A 77 -13.05 -5.54 8.29
C THR A 77 -14.48 -6.03 8.45
N VAL A 78 -15.17 -6.28 7.35
CA VAL A 78 -16.53 -6.84 7.27
C VAL A 78 -16.54 -8.21 6.59
N ALA A 79 -15.39 -8.88 6.48
CA ALA A 79 -15.27 -10.19 5.83
C ALA A 79 -16.13 -11.25 6.52
N GLU A 80 -16.57 -12.21 5.73
CA GLU A 80 -17.36 -13.38 6.17
C GLU A 80 -16.64 -14.68 5.79
N PRO A 81 -16.79 -15.73 6.60
CA PRO A 81 -17.46 -15.79 7.92
C PRO A 81 -16.70 -15.04 9.02
N ALA A 82 -17.27 -14.99 10.24
CA ALA A 82 -16.72 -14.23 11.36
C ALA A 82 -15.24 -14.56 11.66
N GLU A 83 -14.84 -15.83 11.54
CA GLU A 83 -13.46 -16.28 11.74
C GLU A 83 -12.47 -15.59 10.79
N ILE A 84 -12.89 -15.26 9.58
CA ILE A 84 -12.05 -14.55 8.59
C ILE A 84 -11.97 -13.06 8.94
N ARG A 85 -13.08 -12.47 9.38
CA ARG A 85 -13.05 -11.10 9.91
C ARG A 85 -12.13 -11.00 11.12
N ASP A 86 -12.19 -11.97 12.05
CA ASP A 86 -11.36 -11.98 13.26
C ASP A 86 -9.87 -12.15 12.91
N PHE A 87 -9.55 -12.96 11.90
CA PHE A 87 -8.19 -13.01 11.32
C PHE A 87 -7.74 -11.63 10.85
N TRP A 88 -8.53 -10.92 10.05
CA TRP A 88 -8.17 -9.59 9.56
C TRP A 88 -8.07 -8.55 10.68
N MET A 89 -8.90 -8.64 11.71
CA MET A 89 -8.80 -7.76 12.87
C MET A 89 -7.50 -8.02 13.65
N GLY A 90 -7.09 -9.27 13.79
CA GLY A 90 -5.78 -9.64 14.36
C GLY A 90 -4.61 -9.12 13.53
N TRP A 91 -4.69 -9.27 12.19
CA TRP A 91 -3.72 -8.72 11.24
C TRP A 91 -3.58 -7.20 11.38
N LEU A 92 -4.68 -6.47 11.43
CA LEU A 92 -4.68 -5.01 11.60
C LEU A 92 -4.13 -4.60 12.96
N ALA A 93 -4.37 -5.37 14.02
CA ALA A 93 -3.81 -5.10 15.34
C ALA A 93 -2.29 -5.32 15.35
N TRP A 94 -1.81 -6.38 14.71
CA TRP A 94 -0.36 -6.61 14.51
C TRP A 94 0.28 -5.50 13.68
N SER A 95 -0.31 -5.14 12.55
CA SER A 95 0.21 -4.10 11.64
C SER A 95 0.40 -2.75 12.33
N ARG A 96 -0.56 -2.35 13.18
CA ARG A 96 -0.44 -1.13 13.98
C ARG A 96 0.75 -1.16 14.94
N GLN A 97 1.08 -2.33 15.51
CA GLN A 97 2.27 -2.47 16.34
C GLN A 97 3.58 -2.30 15.54
N GLN A 98 3.54 -2.59 14.24
CA GLN A 98 4.66 -2.38 13.31
C GLN A 98 4.71 -0.96 12.74
N GLY A 99 3.79 -0.06 13.14
CA GLY A 99 3.70 1.29 12.57
C GLY A 99 3.09 1.34 11.16
N ILE A 100 2.45 0.27 10.70
CA ILE A 100 1.86 0.18 9.36
C ILE A 100 0.43 0.73 9.40
N ASP A 101 0.11 1.66 8.49
CA ASP A 101 -1.20 2.30 8.37
C ASP A 101 -1.99 1.81 7.15
N TYR A 102 -2.63 0.68 7.26
CA TYR A 102 -3.45 0.09 6.18
C TYR A 102 -4.76 0.84 5.87
N PHE A 103 -5.00 2.01 6.48
CA PHE A 103 -6.13 2.87 6.16
C PHE A 103 -5.70 4.19 5.51
N LEU A 104 -4.43 4.31 5.10
CA LEU A 104 -3.88 5.51 4.49
C LEU A 104 -4.58 5.85 3.17
N GLY A 105 -4.87 4.84 2.33
CA GLY A 105 -5.39 5.03 0.98
C GLY A 105 -6.56 6.01 0.89
N ARG A 106 -7.59 5.85 1.75
CA ARG A 106 -8.78 6.73 1.80
C ARG A 106 -8.49 8.17 2.21
N ARG A 107 -7.34 8.45 2.84
CA ARG A 107 -6.96 9.79 3.32
C ARG A 107 -6.13 10.56 2.31
N LEU A 108 -5.54 9.89 1.32
CA LEU A 108 -4.67 10.50 0.31
C LEU A 108 -5.34 11.65 -0.46
N PRO A 109 -6.62 11.57 -0.89
CA PRO A 109 -7.25 12.69 -1.59
C PRO A 109 -7.22 13.97 -0.76
N GLY A 110 -7.59 13.88 0.53
CA GLY A 110 -7.53 15.01 1.46
C GLY A 110 -6.11 15.50 1.70
N MET A 111 -5.11 14.61 1.74
CA MET A 111 -3.70 15.00 1.88
C MET A 111 -3.22 15.80 0.67
N LEU A 112 -3.47 15.32 -0.55
CA LEU A 112 -3.09 16.05 -1.76
C LEU A 112 -3.77 17.41 -1.86
N SER A 113 -5.08 17.49 -1.54
CA SER A 113 -5.82 18.75 -1.53
C SER A 113 -5.26 19.75 -0.52
N ARG A 114 -4.92 19.31 0.70
CA ARG A 114 -4.31 20.20 1.72
C ARG A 114 -2.94 20.71 1.30
N GLN A 115 -2.20 19.94 0.50
CA GLN A 115 -0.89 20.32 -0.03
C GLN A 115 -0.99 21.15 -1.33
N GLY A 116 -2.19 21.59 -1.71
CA GLY A 116 -2.41 22.56 -2.78
C GLY A 116 -2.40 21.98 -4.19
N LEU A 117 -2.54 20.64 -4.37
CA LEU A 117 -2.65 20.07 -5.71
C LEU A 117 -3.99 20.47 -6.35
N ALA A 118 -3.92 20.80 -7.63
CA ALA A 118 -5.11 20.98 -8.47
C ALA A 118 -5.59 19.64 -9.06
N ASP A 119 -6.84 19.62 -9.51
CA ASP A 119 -7.47 18.49 -10.22
C ASP A 119 -7.35 17.15 -9.45
N VAL A 120 -7.48 17.19 -8.13
CA VAL A 120 -7.40 15.96 -7.32
C VAL A 120 -8.59 15.07 -7.62
N ALA A 121 -8.31 13.85 -8.08
CA ALA A 121 -9.31 12.82 -8.30
C ALA A 121 -8.83 11.47 -7.75
N ALA A 122 -9.77 10.61 -7.37
CA ALA A 122 -9.47 9.33 -6.76
C ALA A 122 -10.44 8.24 -7.21
N THR A 123 -9.92 7.01 -7.29
CA THR A 123 -10.71 5.79 -7.43
C THR A 123 -10.26 4.79 -6.37
N ALA A 124 -11.18 3.93 -5.94
CA ALA A 124 -10.84 2.81 -5.06
C ALA A 124 -11.45 1.53 -5.67
N GLU A 125 -10.61 0.53 -5.86
CA GLU A 125 -11.00 -0.73 -6.47
C GLU A 125 -10.67 -1.89 -5.52
N THR A 126 -11.54 -2.87 -5.51
CA THR A 126 -11.36 -4.13 -4.79
C THR A 126 -11.84 -5.28 -5.65
N ALA A 127 -11.23 -6.45 -5.49
CA ALA A 127 -11.60 -7.64 -6.23
C ALA A 127 -12.38 -8.62 -5.36
N LEU A 128 -13.35 -9.31 -5.95
CA LEU A 128 -13.88 -10.56 -5.43
C LEU A 128 -12.98 -11.70 -5.92
N TYR A 129 -12.63 -12.61 -5.03
CA TYR A 129 -11.78 -13.76 -5.34
C TYR A 129 -12.22 -15.00 -4.59
N ASN A 130 -11.84 -16.17 -5.10
CA ASN A 130 -12.08 -17.47 -4.45
C ASN A 130 -10.77 -18.17 -4.08
N GLY A 131 -10.88 -19.21 -3.27
CA GLY A 131 -9.73 -20.05 -2.95
C GLY A 131 -9.10 -20.66 -4.20
N GLY A 132 -7.78 -20.80 -4.22
CA GLY A 132 -6.97 -21.25 -5.35
C GLY A 132 -6.74 -20.20 -6.44
N SER A 133 -7.39 -19.03 -6.39
CA SER A 133 -7.16 -17.93 -7.34
C SER A 133 -5.81 -17.22 -7.08
N PRO A 134 -5.31 -16.39 -8.02
CA PRO A 134 -4.07 -15.63 -7.81
C PRO A 134 -4.08 -14.77 -6.53
N TRP A 135 -5.22 -14.17 -6.17
CA TRP A 135 -5.36 -13.41 -4.92
C TRP A 135 -5.27 -14.30 -3.68
N ALA A 136 -5.91 -15.49 -3.72
CA ALA A 136 -5.81 -16.45 -2.63
C ALA A 136 -4.37 -16.94 -2.45
N LEU A 137 -3.66 -17.24 -3.53
CA LEU A 137 -2.25 -17.64 -3.50
C LEU A 137 -1.34 -16.53 -2.97
N TYR A 138 -1.58 -15.28 -3.37
CA TYR A 138 -0.86 -14.12 -2.83
C TYR A 138 -1.01 -14.03 -1.30
N TRP A 139 -2.24 -14.08 -0.79
CA TRP A 139 -2.48 -14.03 0.64
C TRP A 139 -1.94 -15.25 1.37
N GLN A 140 -2.08 -16.44 0.80
CA GLN A 140 -1.54 -17.67 1.37
C GLN A 140 -0.02 -17.58 1.55
N GLN A 141 0.71 -17.16 0.52
CA GLN A 141 2.17 -17.00 0.58
C GLN A 141 2.58 -15.94 1.59
N THR A 142 1.92 -14.80 1.57
CA THR A 142 2.19 -13.69 2.50
C THR A 142 1.96 -14.12 3.96
N VAL A 143 0.87 -14.82 4.24
CA VAL A 143 0.56 -15.30 5.61
C VAL A 143 1.54 -16.37 6.06
N ILE A 144 1.93 -17.31 5.19
CA ILE A 144 2.93 -18.34 5.49
C ILE A 144 4.27 -17.71 5.84
N GLU A 145 4.73 -16.75 5.05
CA GLU A 145 6.01 -16.06 5.28
C GLU A 145 6.00 -15.26 6.59
N LEU A 146 4.88 -14.60 6.89
CA LEU A 146 4.76 -13.77 8.10
C LEU A 146 4.32 -14.55 9.34
N ARG A 147 3.93 -15.84 9.20
CA ARG A 147 3.38 -16.65 10.28
C ARG A 147 4.15 -16.56 11.61
N PRO A 148 5.49 -16.72 11.64
CA PRO A 148 6.22 -16.64 12.91
C PRO A 148 6.01 -15.28 13.62
N ARG A 149 6.06 -14.18 12.85
CA ARG A 149 5.88 -12.82 13.40
C ARG A 149 4.44 -12.57 13.85
N LEU A 150 3.46 -13.13 13.16
CA LEU A 150 2.04 -13.00 13.50
C LEU A 150 1.75 -13.73 14.82
N GLU A 151 2.23 -14.96 14.98
CA GLU A 151 2.07 -15.76 16.20
C GLU A 151 2.81 -15.13 17.38
N ASP A 152 4.07 -14.74 17.21
CA ASP A 152 4.89 -14.09 18.25
C ASP A 152 4.29 -12.78 18.76
N SER A 153 3.52 -12.08 17.91
CA SER A 153 2.83 -10.84 18.30
C SER A 153 1.71 -11.04 19.32
N GLY A 154 1.21 -12.26 19.46
CA GLY A 154 0.04 -12.58 20.26
C GLY A 154 -1.29 -12.02 19.75
N LYS A 155 -1.32 -11.46 18.51
CA LYS A 155 -2.54 -10.91 17.89
C LYS A 155 -3.27 -11.92 17.03
N LEU A 156 -2.56 -12.94 16.52
CA LEU A 156 -3.09 -14.02 15.73
C LEU A 156 -2.58 -15.36 16.28
N GLY A 157 -3.49 -16.20 16.72
CA GLY A 157 -3.15 -17.56 17.15
C GLY A 157 -3.05 -18.52 15.95
N PRO A 158 -2.33 -19.67 16.12
CA PRO A 158 -2.16 -20.67 15.07
C PRO A 158 -3.48 -21.11 14.43
N SER A 159 -4.52 -21.34 15.23
CA SER A 159 -5.84 -21.78 14.73
C SER A 159 -6.52 -20.76 13.81
N SER A 160 -6.37 -19.47 14.07
CA SER A 160 -6.91 -18.40 13.22
C SER A 160 -6.17 -18.34 11.88
N ILE A 161 -4.85 -18.50 11.91
CA ILE A 161 -4.00 -18.56 10.71
C ILE A 161 -4.35 -19.80 9.87
N ASP A 162 -4.47 -20.98 10.50
CA ASP A 162 -4.80 -22.23 9.82
C ASP A 162 -6.21 -22.17 9.18
N ALA A 163 -7.19 -21.56 9.86
CA ALA A 163 -8.53 -21.35 9.31
C ALA A 163 -8.50 -20.46 8.06
N PHE A 164 -7.74 -19.37 8.09
CA PHE A 164 -7.59 -18.48 6.92
C PHE A 164 -6.90 -19.22 5.75
N LEU A 165 -5.82 -19.94 6.01
CA LEU A 165 -5.10 -20.71 4.98
C LEU A 165 -5.98 -21.80 4.36
N ALA A 166 -6.81 -22.47 5.17
CA ALA A 166 -7.78 -23.47 4.68
C ALA A 166 -8.81 -22.83 3.74
N ARG A 167 -9.31 -21.62 4.05
CA ARG A 167 -10.21 -20.88 3.14
C ARG A 167 -9.50 -20.46 1.84
N CYS A 168 -8.25 -20.03 1.91
CA CYS A 168 -7.47 -19.73 0.71
C CYS A 168 -7.31 -20.95 -0.23
N ALA A 169 -7.43 -22.16 0.27
CA ALA A 169 -7.38 -23.40 -0.51
C ALA A 169 -8.76 -23.90 -0.99
N ASP A 170 -9.88 -23.36 -0.48
CA ASP A 170 -11.24 -23.80 -0.80
C ASP A 170 -11.83 -23.02 -1.99
N PRO A 171 -11.94 -23.60 -3.19
CA PRO A 171 -12.46 -22.88 -4.36
C PRO A 171 -13.95 -22.52 -4.26
N ALA A 172 -14.68 -23.08 -3.29
CA ALA A 172 -16.07 -22.72 -3.02
C ALA A 172 -16.21 -21.46 -2.14
N TRP A 173 -15.14 -21.09 -1.44
CA TRP A 173 -15.14 -19.86 -0.64
C TRP A 173 -14.83 -18.64 -1.49
N TRP A 174 -15.74 -17.67 -1.49
CA TRP A 174 -15.58 -16.36 -2.13
C TRP A 174 -15.53 -15.26 -1.09
N THR A 175 -14.65 -14.30 -1.30
CA THR A 175 -14.50 -13.14 -0.43
C THR A 175 -14.01 -11.92 -1.21
N GLN A 176 -14.02 -10.77 -0.55
CA GLN A 176 -13.48 -9.53 -1.07
C GLN A 176 -12.05 -9.33 -0.52
N THR A 177 -11.12 -8.90 -1.38
CA THR A 177 -9.79 -8.51 -0.93
C THR A 177 -9.79 -7.06 -0.41
N ILE A 178 -8.60 -6.58 -0.02
CA ILE A 178 -8.38 -5.16 0.29
C ILE A 178 -8.74 -4.29 -0.93
N ALA A 179 -9.04 -3.02 -0.69
CA ALA A 179 -9.10 -2.05 -1.76
C ALA A 179 -7.71 -1.45 -2.04
N PHE A 180 -7.47 -1.06 -3.29
CA PHE A 180 -6.40 -0.14 -3.63
C PHE A 180 -7.00 1.19 -4.03
N THR A 181 -6.60 2.26 -3.33
CA THR A 181 -7.00 3.62 -3.64
C THR A 181 -5.91 4.26 -4.49
N ALA A 182 -6.25 4.59 -5.73
CA ALA A 182 -5.43 5.38 -6.63
C ALA A 182 -5.90 6.83 -6.58
N VAL A 183 -4.98 7.74 -6.33
CA VAL A 183 -5.24 9.18 -6.22
C VAL A 183 -4.23 9.91 -7.09
N HIS A 184 -4.70 10.88 -7.86
CA HIS A 184 -3.82 11.75 -8.62
C HIS A 184 -4.19 13.23 -8.41
N GLY A 185 -3.25 14.11 -8.75
CA GLY A 185 -3.42 15.54 -8.77
C GLY A 185 -2.26 16.21 -9.50
N ARG A 186 -2.39 17.51 -9.78
CA ARG A 186 -1.35 18.31 -10.42
C ARG A 186 -0.61 19.15 -9.39
N ALA A 187 0.71 19.09 -9.40
CA ALA A 187 1.54 19.98 -8.60
C ALA A 187 1.22 21.44 -8.95
N PRO A 188 1.35 22.39 -7.99
CA PRO A 188 1.12 23.80 -8.26
C PRO A 188 1.94 24.28 -9.47
N ALA A 189 1.36 25.21 -10.25
CA ALA A 189 2.10 25.88 -11.31
C ALA A 189 3.21 26.77 -10.70
N ALA A 190 4.24 27.06 -11.48
CA ALA A 190 5.18 28.13 -11.08
C ALA A 190 4.45 29.46 -11.17
N ASP A 191 4.65 30.32 -10.18
CA ASP A 191 4.19 31.71 -10.17
C ASP A 191 4.90 32.54 -11.28
#